data_e966cd94808144ed0408547719f9ea10
#
_entry.id   e966cd94808144ed0408547719f9ea10
#
_cell.length_a   1.000
_cell.length_b   1.000
_cell.length_c   1.000
_cell.angle_alpha   90.00
_cell.angle_beta   90.00
_cell.angle_gamma   90.00
#
_symmetry.space_group_name_H-M   'P 1'
#
loop_
_entity.id
_entity.type
_entity.pdbx_description
1 polymer ?
#
loop_
_entity_poly.entity_id
_entity_poly.type
_entity_poly.pdbx_seq_one_letter_code
_entity_poly.pdbx_strand_id
1 'polypeptide(L)'
;MSRRINRIPVILDTGDVKELSQEDIKMILRAADMCIMKAGRNMLAKILKGSKDKKVLELKLNECPAYGYYHNMKLADIMHYIDWMIDEDYLQIKYDGRLPLLVFSDKGWEIEKETFAQELYQLFCLDVKENDPRVIHR
;
A
#
# COMPACT_ATOMS: atom_id res chain seq x y z
N MET A 1 11.59 -9.08 36.32
CA MET A 1 10.54 -8.07 36.06
C MET A 1 10.41 -7.85 34.57
N SER A 2 9.23 -8.03 34.04
CA SER A 2 8.96 -7.72 32.64
C SER A 2 8.86 -6.20 32.47
N ARG A 3 9.64 -5.63 31.55
CA ARG A 3 9.48 -4.22 31.18
C ARG A 3 8.25 -4.08 30.31
N ARG A 4 7.36 -3.19 30.68
CA ARG A 4 6.25 -2.81 29.81
C ARG A 4 6.78 -1.92 28.70
N ILE A 5 6.55 -2.34 27.47
CA ILE A 5 6.83 -1.51 26.30
C ILE A 5 5.60 -0.62 26.07
N ASN A 6 5.80 0.70 26.13
CA ASN A 6 4.73 1.66 25.86
C ASN A 6 4.50 1.74 24.35
N ARG A 7 3.50 1.01 23.87
CA ARG A 7 3.14 1.06 22.46
C ARG A 7 2.46 2.38 22.12
N ILE A 8 2.81 2.93 20.97
CA ILE A 8 2.13 4.09 20.41
C ILE A 8 0.73 3.67 20.02
N PRO A 9 -0.33 4.28 20.61
CA PRO A 9 -1.70 3.85 20.32
C PRO A 9 -2.09 4.17 18.88
N VAL A 10 -2.89 3.29 18.29
CA VAL A 10 -3.50 3.50 16.98
C VAL A 10 -5.00 3.65 17.19
N ILE A 11 -5.51 4.81 16.84
CA ILE A 11 -6.94 5.10 16.88
C ILE A 11 -7.43 5.15 15.44
N LEU A 12 -8.32 4.24 15.08
CA LEU A 12 -8.87 4.18 13.74
C LEU A 12 -10.06 5.11 13.60
N ASP A 13 -10.08 5.88 12.52
CA ASP A 13 -11.19 6.75 12.18
C ASP A 13 -11.47 6.58 10.68
N THR A 14 -12.55 5.88 10.38
CA THR A 14 -12.96 5.62 8.99
C THR A 14 -13.77 6.78 8.38
N GLY A 15 -14.05 7.83 9.16
CA GLY A 15 -14.84 8.95 8.70
C GLY A 15 -16.19 8.50 8.14
N ASP A 16 -16.55 8.98 6.96
CA ASP A 16 -17.79 8.62 6.30
C ASP A 16 -17.66 7.45 5.32
N VAL A 17 -16.52 6.78 5.31
CA VAL A 17 -16.26 5.66 4.39
C VAL A 17 -17.10 4.46 4.81
N LYS A 18 -18.02 4.03 3.94
CA LYS A 18 -18.85 2.85 4.16
C LYS A 18 -18.31 1.63 3.42
N GLU A 19 -17.78 1.85 2.24
CA GLU A 19 -17.25 0.79 1.38
C GLU A 19 -16.27 1.39 0.38
N LEU A 20 -15.25 0.64 0.02
CA LEU A 20 -14.33 0.99 -1.06
C LEU A 20 -14.53 0.07 -2.25
N SER A 21 -14.28 0.58 -3.46
CA SER A 21 -14.33 -0.22 -4.67
C SER A 21 -13.20 -1.26 -4.67
N GLN A 22 -13.34 -2.30 -5.50
CA GLN A 22 -12.29 -3.30 -5.67
C GLN A 22 -10.99 -2.67 -6.16
N GLU A 23 -11.08 -1.68 -7.04
CA GLU A 23 -9.92 -0.97 -7.55
C GLU A 23 -9.21 -0.21 -6.43
N ASP A 24 -9.95 0.50 -5.59
CA ASP A 24 -9.39 1.20 -4.43
C ASP A 24 -8.69 0.24 -3.49
N ILE A 25 -9.31 -0.89 -3.19
CA ILE A 25 -8.73 -1.91 -2.32
C ILE A 25 -7.41 -2.42 -2.89
N LYS A 26 -7.39 -2.76 -4.17
CA LYS A 26 -6.17 -3.24 -4.85
C LYS A 26 -5.05 -2.21 -4.81
N MET A 27 -5.36 -0.95 -5.09
CA MET A 27 -4.34 0.09 -5.15
C MET A 27 -3.77 0.42 -3.78
N ILE A 28 -4.60 0.44 -2.75
CA ILE A 28 -4.13 0.65 -1.39
C ILE A 28 -3.22 -0.51 -0.95
N LEU A 29 -3.61 -1.74 -1.25
CA LEU A 29 -2.80 -2.91 -0.93
C LEU A 29 -1.48 -2.91 -1.71
N ARG A 30 -1.51 -2.46 -2.98
CA ARG A 30 -0.31 -2.37 -3.79
C ARG A 30 0.69 -1.35 -3.20
N ALA A 31 0.19 -0.22 -2.74
CA ALA A 31 1.01 0.77 -2.03
C ALA A 31 1.50 0.22 -0.69
N ALA A 32 0.64 -0.49 0.04
CA ALA A 32 0.99 -1.06 1.34
C ALA A 32 2.13 -2.07 1.25
N ASP A 33 2.26 -2.80 0.14
CA ASP A 33 3.33 -3.76 -0.07
C ASP A 33 4.72 -3.12 0.12
N MET A 34 4.84 -1.84 -0.23
CA MET A 34 6.09 -1.09 -0.04
C MET A 34 6.37 -0.76 1.42
N CYS A 35 5.37 -0.86 2.29
CA CYS A 35 5.44 -0.47 3.70
C CYS A 35 5.45 -1.65 4.67
N ILE A 36 5.13 -2.85 4.22
CA ILE A 36 4.92 -4.02 5.10
C ILE A 36 6.14 -4.26 5.99
N MET A 37 5.92 -4.33 7.30
CA MET A 37 6.92 -4.50 8.34
C MET A 37 7.98 -3.38 8.40
N LYS A 38 7.80 -2.29 7.67
CA LYS A 38 8.77 -1.20 7.58
C LYS A 38 8.20 0.13 8.05
N ALA A 39 6.91 0.34 7.88
CA ALA A 39 6.27 1.61 8.17
C ALA A 39 4.81 1.44 8.56
N GLY A 40 4.22 2.52 9.02
CA GLY A 40 2.83 2.55 9.45
C GLY A 40 1.93 3.31 8.49
N ARG A 41 0.75 3.68 8.99
CA ARG A 41 -0.30 4.32 8.21
C ARG A 41 0.13 5.64 7.57
N ASN A 42 0.91 6.44 8.28
CA ASN A 42 1.32 7.75 7.77
C ASN A 42 2.15 7.63 6.49
N MET A 43 3.08 6.68 6.45
CA MET A 43 3.91 6.45 5.26
C MET A 43 3.06 5.95 4.10
N LEU A 44 2.13 5.04 4.36
CA LEU A 44 1.20 4.56 3.33
C LEU A 44 0.37 5.71 2.75
N ALA A 45 -0.13 6.59 3.62
CA ALA A 45 -0.89 7.77 3.18
C ALA A 45 -0.03 8.69 2.31
N LYS A 46 1.23 8.88 2.65
CA LYS A 46 2.16 9.69 1.87
C LYS A 46 2.41 9.10 0.47
N ILE A 47 2.55 7.79 0.37
CA ILE A 47 2.71 7.12 -0.92
C ILE A 47 1.47 7.35 -1.78
N LEU A 48 0.28 7.12 -1.24
CA LEU A 48 -0.97 7.29 -1.97
C LEU A 48 -1.22 8.74 -2.36
N LYS A 49 -0.81 9.68 -1.53
CA LYS A 49 -0.91 11.12 -1.83
C LYS A 49 0.08 11.57 -2.91
N GLY A 50 1.18 10.86 -3.08
CA GLY A 50 2.26 11.29 -3.96
C GLY A 50 3.15 12.33 -3.29
N SER A 51 3.40 12.16 -1.99
CA SER A 51 4.25 13.08 -1.22
C SER A 51 5.68 13.07 -1.73
N LYS A 52 6.29 14.25 -1.77
CA LYS A 52 7.71 14.43 -2.09
C LYS A 52 8.56 14.54 -0.82
N ASP A 53 8.04 14.07 0.29
CA ASP A 53 8.75 14.02 1.56
C ASP A 53 10.10 13.33 1.36
N LYS A 54 11.13 13.85 2.02
CA LYS A 54 12.50 13.36 1.92
C LYS A 54 12.59 11.84 2.14
N LYS A 55 11.91 11.33 3.16
CA LYS A 55 11.94 9.90 3.49
C LYS A 55 11.28 9.04 2.40
N VAL A 56 10.22 9.53 1.78
CA VAL A 56 9.56 8.86 0.66
C VAL A 56 10.53 8.71 -0.50
N LEU A 57 11.26 9.76 -0.84
CA LEU A 57 12.21 9.76 -1.96
C LEU A 57 13.48 8.95 -1.64
N GLU A 58 13.98 9.03 -0.41
CA GLU A 58 15.14 8.24 0.03
C GLU A 58 14.88 6.75 -0.07
N LEU A 59 13.67 6.30 0.27
CA LEU A 59 13.28 4.90 0.21
C LEU A 59 12.75 4.49 -1.16
N LYS A 60 12.78 5.39 -2.14
CA LYS A 60 12.31 5.17 -3.51
C LYS A 60 10.85 4.73 -3.60
N LEU A 61 10.04 5.17 -2.65
CA LEU A 61 8.62 4.83 -2.60
C LEU A 61 7.83 5.51 -3.72
N ASN A 62 8.38 6.57 -4.32
CA ASN A 62 7.83 7.23 -5.50
C ASN A 62 7.88 6.34 -6.76
N GLU A 63 8.62 5.23 -6.73
CA GLU A 63 8.64 4.26 -7.83
C GLU A 63 7.50 3.24 -7.75
N CYS A 64 6.72 3.25 -6.67
CA CYS A 64 5.58 2.37 -6.50
C CYS A 64 4.49 2.66 -7.54
N PRO A 65 3.90 1.64 -8.20
CA PRO A 65 2.82 1.85 -9.18
C PRO A 65 1.60 2.60 -8.62
N ALA A 66 1.36 2.52 -7.32
CA ALA A 66 0.26 3.20 -6.66
C ALA A 66 0.62 4.59 -6.13
N TYR A 67 1.86 5.04 -6.33
CA TYR A 67 2.30 6.36 -5.87
C TYR A 67 1.48 7.46 -6.52
N GLY A 68 0.90 8.32 -5.69
CA GLY A 68 0.10 9.44 -6.16
C GLY A 68 -1.28 9.05 -6.66
N TYR A 69 -1.74 7.82 -6.42
CA TYR A 69 -3.05 7.36 -6.87
C TYR A 69 -4.18 8.25 -6.36
N TYR A 70 -4.04 8.79 -5.15
CA TYR A 70 -5.00 9.71 -4.54
C TYR A 70 -4.46 11.13 -4.45
N HIS A 71 -3.68 11.58 -5.43
CA HIS A 71 -3.07 12.91 -5.38
C HIS A 71 -4.09 14.05 -5.25
N ASN A 72 -5.33 13.84 -5.73
CA ASN A 72 -6.41 14.82 -5.65
C ASN A 72 -7.15 14.82 -4.31
N MET A 73 -6.88 13.84 -3.45
CA MET A 73 -7.55 13.73 -2.16
C MET A 73 -6.78 14.43 -1.06
N LYS A 74 -7.49 14.89 -0.04
CA LYS A 74 -6.86 15.39 1.18
C LYS A 74 -6.22 14.22 1.93
N LEU A 75 -5.10 14.49 2.59
CA LEU A 75 -4.39 13.47 3.37
C LEU A 75 -5.29 12.84 4.43
N ALA A 76 -6.13 13.64 5.08
CA ALA A 76 -7.09 13.13 6.09
C ALA A 76 -8.06 12.11 5.48
N ASP A 77 -8.54 12.34 4.27
CA ASP A 77 -9.45 11.42 3.59
C ASP A 77 -8.75 10.12 3.21
N ILE A 78 -7.50 10.21 2.79
CA ILE A 78 -6.68 9.01 2.51
C ILE A 78 -6.49 8.19 3.79
N MET A 79 -6.26 8.86 4.92
CA MET A 79 -6.14 8.18 6.22
C MET A 79 -7.43 7.45 6.58
N HIS A 80 -8.61 8.04 6.30
CA HIS A 80 -9.88 7.35 6.52
C HIS A 80 -10.00 6.07 5.68
N TYR A 81 -9.54 6.11 4.44
CA TYR A 81 -9.51 4.93 3.57
C TYR A 81 -8.61 3.83 4.13
N ILE A 82 -7.42 4.20 4.60
CA ILE A 82 -6.48 3.26 5.20
C ILE A 82 -7.07 2.64 6.46
N ASP A 83 -7.69 3.46 7.31
CA ASP A 83 -8.31 2.99 8.54
C ASP A 83 -9.47 2.04 8.25
N TRP A 84 -10.24 2.31 7.20
CA TRP A 84 -11.27 1.39 6.73
C TRP A 84 -10.68 0.03 6.32
N MET A 85 -9.53 0.05 5.63
CA MET A 85 -8.85 -1.19 5.22
C MET A 85 -8.42 -2.02 6.43
N ILE A 86 -8.03 -1.37 7.51
CA ILE A 86 -7.66 -2.05 8.75
C ILE A 86 -8.91 -2.57 9.47
N ASP A 87 -9.96 -1.74 9.55
CA ASP A 87 -11.23 -2.10 10.19
C ASP A 87 -11.90 -3.30 9.49
N GLU A 88 -11.82 -3.36 8.16
CA GLU A 88 -12.38 -4.45 7.36
C GLU A 88 -11.40 -5.62 7.17
N ASP A 89 -10.31 -5.63 7.90
CA ASP A 89 -9.33 -6.73 7.96
C ASP A 89 -8.62 -7.03 6.63
N TYR A 90 -8.39 -6.02 5.81
CA TYR A 90 -7.46 -6.15 4.66
C TYR A 90 -6.02 -5.91 5.08
N LEU A 91 -5.82 -5.03 6.05
CA LEU A 91 -4.53 -4.72 6.65
C LEU A 91 -4.64 -4.87 8.16
N GLN A 92 -3.50 -5.12 8.80
CA GLN A 92 -3.44 -5.25 10.24
C GLN A 92 -2.27 -4.43 10.78
N ILE A 93 -2.33 -4.11 12.07
CA ILE A 93 -1.24 -3.44 12.77
C ILE A 93 -0.47 -4.49 13.56
N LYS A 94 0.84 -4.53 13.35
CA LYS A 94 1.76 -5.35 14.14
C LYS A 94 2.80 -4.42 14.77
N TYR A 95 2.93 -4.51 16.08
CA TYR A 95 3.89 -3.67 16.78
C TYR A 95 5.29 -4.26 16.70
N ASP A 96 6.26 -3.41 16.34
CA ASP A 96 7.68 -3.67 16.51
C ASP A 96 8.15 -2.76 17.67
N GLY A 97 8.25 -3.34 18.86
CA GLY A 97 8.46 -2.55 20.07
C GLY A 97 7.31 -1.57 20.28
N ARG A 98 7.60 -0.28 20.19
CA ARG A 98 6.61 0.80 20.38
C ARG A 98 5.89 1.17 19.09
N LEU A 99 6.43 0.79 17.93
CA LEU A 99 5.97 1.29 16.64
C LEU A 99 4.90 0.38 16.03
N PRO A 100 3.74 0.96 15.65
CA PRO A 100 2.72 0.22 14.92
C PRO A 100 3.07 0.16 13.44
N LEU A 101 3.39 -1.03 12.97
CA LEU A 101 3.72 -1.27 11.56
C LEU A 101 2.55 -1.96 10.85
N LEU A 102 2.47 -1.75 9.55
CA LEU A 102 1.46 -2.40 8.72
C LEU A 102 1.91 -3.80 8.31
N VAL A 103 0.96 -4.73 8.34
CA VAL A 103 1.12 -6.07 7.78
C VAL A 103 -0.16 -6.43 7.01
N PHE A 104 -0.04 -7.36 6.07
CA PHE A 104 -1.23 -7.90 5.41
C PHE A 104 -1.97 -8.88 6.32
N SER A 105 -3.29 -8.85 6.26
CA SER A 105 -4.11 -9.99 6.68
C SER A 105 -4.00 -11.08 5.61
N ASP A 106 -4.51 -12.29 5.90
CA ASP A 106 -4.58 -13.35 4.89
C ASP A 106 -5.38 -12.90 3.67
N LYS A 107 -6.51 -12.26 3.91
CA LYS A 107 -7.39 -11.72 2.89
C LYS A 107 -6.70 -10.66 2.04
N GLY A 108 -5.99 -9.73 2.68
CA GLY A 108 -5.24 -8.69 1.97
C GLY A 108 -4.10 -9.25 1.15
N TRP A 109 -3.36 -10.22 1.70
CA TRP A 109 -2.26 -10.86 0.99
C TRP A 109 -2.73 -11.61 -0.26
N GLU A 110 -3.86 -12.31 -0.18
CA GLU A 110 -4.42 -13.02 -1.35
C GLU A 110 -4.71 -12.07 -2.50
N ILE A 111 -5.21 -10.88 -2.21
CA ILE A 111 -5.49 -9.86 -3.24
C ILE A 111 -4.19 -9.28 -3.79
N GLU A 112 -3.25 -8.88 -2.94
CA GLU A 112 -2.00 -8.26 -3.38
C GLU A 112 -1.13 -9.25 -4.16
N LYS A 113 -1.06 -10.48 -3.72
CA LYS A 113 -0.32 -11.54 -4.41
C LYS A 113 -0.81 -11.71 -5.86
N GLU A 114 -2.11 -11.72 -6.04
CA GLU A 114 -2.71 -11.84 -7.38
C GLU A 114 -2.44 -10.60 -8.22
N THR A 115 -2.60 -9.41 -7.65
CA THR A 115 -2.34 -8.14 -8.34
C THR A 115 -0.89 -8.06 -8.81
N PHE A 116 0.04 -8.41 -7.94
CA PHE A 116 1.47 -8.42 -8.26
C PHE A 116 1.81 -9.44 -9.34
N ALA A 117 1.23 -10.63 -9.28
CA ALA A 117 1.42 -11.67 -10.28
C ALA A 117 0.91 -11.24 -11.66
N GLN A 118 -0.24 -10.58 -11.72
CA GLN A 118 -0.79 -10.06 -12.96
C GLN A 118 0.09 -8.96 -13.55
N GLU A 119 0.62 -8.08 -12.71
CA GLU A 119 1.54 -7.02 -13.11
C GLU A 119 2.80 -7.61 -13.75
N LEU A 120 3.41 -8.61 -13.10
CA LEU A 120 4.59 -9.30 -13.63
C LEU A 120 4.28 -10.02 -14.95
N TYR A 121 3.13 -10.64 -15.05
CA TYR A 121 2.70 -11.33 -16.27
C TYR A 121 2.56 -10.36 -17.44
N GLN A 122 1.99 -9.19 -17.20
CA GLN A 122 1.85 -8.17 -18.24
C GLN A 122 3.21 -7.69 -18.73
N LEU A 123 4.15 -7.45 -17.82
CA LEU A 123 5.52 -7.07 -18.16
C LEU A 123 6.21 -8.15 -18.98
N PHE A 124 6.05 -9.40 -18.57
CA PHE A 124 6.62 -10.55 -19.30
C PHE A 124 6.06 -10.65 -20.71
N CYS A 125 4.74 -10.49 -20.88
CA CYS A 125 4.11 -10.54 -22.19
C CYS A 125 4.59 -9.41 -23.11
N LEU A 126 4.79 -8.20 -22.58
CA LEU A 126 5.33 -7.08 -23.34
C LEU A 126 6.77 -7.37 -23.79
N ASP A 127 7.60 -7.88 -22.89
CA ASP A 127 8.98 -8.21 -23.20
C ASP A 127 9.06 -9.28 -24.29
N VAL A 128 8.28 -10.33 -24.20
CA VAL A 128 8.23 -11.39 -25.21
C VAL A 128 7.79 -10.82 -26.56
N LYS A 129 6.78 -9.93 -26.59
CA LYS A 129 6.33 -9.29 -27.82
C LYS A 129 7.43 -8.44 -28.46
N GLU A 130 8.14 -7.65 -27.65
CA GLU A 130 9.21 -6.79 -28.15
C GLU A 130 10.37 -7.58 -28.72
N ASN A 131 10.66 -8.74 -28.16
CA ASN A 131 11.79 -9.59 -28.55
C ASN A 131 11.40 -10.69 -29.56
N ASP A 132 10.14 -10.80 -29.97
CA ASP A 132 9.70 -11.77 -30.95
C ASP A 132 10.14 -11.31 -32.35
N PRO A 133 10.97 -12.10 -33.06
CA PRO A 133 11.45 -11.72 -34.40
C PRO A 133 10.35 -11.65 -35.44
N ARG A 134 9.17 -12.19 -35.17
CA ARG A 134 8.02 -12.14 -36.05
C ARG A 134 7.27 -10.81 -35.96
N VAL A 135 7.55 -10.01 -34.93
CA VAL A 135 6.90 -8.71 -34.71
C VAL A 135 7.75 -7.64 -35.38
N ILE A 136 7.12 -6.87 -36.27
CA ILE A 136 7.78 -5.76 -36.94
C ILE A 136 7.70 -4.55 -36.05
N HIS A 137 8.85 -4.06 -35.61
CA HIS A 137 8.98 -2.83 -34.83
C HIS A 137 9.13 -1.66 -35.79
N ARG A 138 8.17 -0.74 -35.74
CA ARG A 138 8.21 0.48 -36.56
C ARG A 138 8.41 1.71 -35.68
#